data_3ce44b4a144280fbf980eff737480436
#
_entry.id   3ce44b4a144280fbf980eff737480436
#
_cell.length_a   1.000
_cell.length_b   1.000
_cell.length_c   1.000
_cell.angle_alpha   90.00
_cell.angle_beta   90.00
_cell.angle_gamma   90.00
#
_symmetry.space_group_name_H-M   'P 1'
#
loop_
_entity.id
_entity.type
_entity.pdbx_description
1 polymer ?
#
loop_
_entity_poly.entity_id
_entity_poly.type
_entity_poly.pdbx_seq_one_letter_code
_entity_poly.pdbx_strand_id
1 'polypeptide(L)'
;AMAVDALGPDRVHCVMLPYAYTSRDSLVDAEACAEALGVRYDVVPIKEPVEGFLSALKPLFDGRNIDTTEENIQSRSRGVILMAISNKFGSMVLTTGNKSEMSVGYATLYGDMNGGFNPIKDVYKTQVYRLARWRNANRPAGLKGPAGMVIPERIVTKAPTAELRENQTDQDTLPPYDVLDDILSGLVEEELPVADIVTRGHPEALVRRVQHMLYVAEYKRRQAAPGVKITRRNFGRDRRYPIVNGFRDRS
;
A
#
# COMPACT_ATOMS: atom_id res chain seq x y z
N ALA A 1 3.97 -0.10 13.83
CA ALA A 1 3.82 -1.03 14.95
C ALA A 1 4.66 -2.30 14.75
N MET A 2 4.44 -3.13 13.71
CA MET A 2 5.17 -4.41 13.51
C MET A 2 6.70 -4.27 13.58
N ALA A 3 7.27 -3.25 12.94
CA ALA A 3 8.71 -3.00 13.00
C ALA A 3 9.18 -2.67 14.43
N VAL A 4 8.41 -1.87 15.14
CA VAL A 4 8.70 -1.51 16.54
C VAL A 4 8.58 -2.73 17.46
N ASP A 5 7.56 -3.55 17.25
CA ASP A 5 7.37 -4.79 18.00
C ASP A 5 8.52 -5.78 17.80
N ALA A 6 9.08 -5.83 16.60
CA ALA A 6 10.21 -6.72 16.27
C ALA A 6 11.58 -6.15 16.71
N LEU A 7 11.81 -4.86 16.52
CA LEU A 7 13.14 -4.25 16.61
C LEU A 7 13.34 -3.35 17.82
N GLY A 8 12.27 -2.82 18.39
CA GLY A 8 12.24 -1.77 19.40
C GLY A 8 12.13 -0.37 18.79
N PRO A 9 11.66 0.62 19.58
CA PRO A 9 11.41 1.98 19.08
C PRO A 9 12.67 2.69 18.58
N ASP A 10 13.80 2.51 19.24
CA ASP A 10 15.07 3.17 18.90
C ASP A 10 15.62 2.78 17.51
N ARG A 11 15.11 1.70 16.92
CA ARG A 11 15.54 1.19 15.63
C ARG A 11 14.54 1.49 14.49
N VAL A 12 13.49 2.23 14.79
CA VAL A 12 12.45 2.59 13.83
C VAL A 12 12.36 4.09 13.70
N HIS A 13 12.42 4.58 12.48
CA HIS A 13 12.27 5.98 12.13
C HIS A 13 11.10 6.15 11.20
N CYS A 14 10.11 6.95 11.58
CA CYS A 14 8.96 7.28 10.77
C CYS A 14 9.16 8.66 10.12
N VAL A 15 8.82 8.76 8.84
CA VAL A 15 8.92 10.01 8.07
C VAL A 15 7.58 10.29 7.42
N MET A 16 6.97 11.42 7.76
CA MET A 16 5.76 11.94 7.12
C MET A 16 6.15 12.82 5.94
N LEU A 17 5.54 12.60 4.79
CA LEU A 17 5.87 13.26 3.52
C LEU A 17 4.63 13.95 2.95
N PRO A 18 4.16 15.06 3.59
CA PRO A 18 2.91 15.71 3.20
C PRO A 18 3.02 16.50 1.90
N TYR A 19 1.88 16.60 1.21
CA TYR A 19 1.65 17.46 0.06
C TYR A 19 0.29 18.17 0.19
N ALA A 20 -0.10 18.95 -0.82
CA ALA A 20 -1.32 19.75 -0.80
C ALA A 20 -2.62 18.99 -0.49
N TYR A 21 -2.68 17.71 -0.86
CA TYR A 21 -3.85 16.85 -0.66
C TYR A 21 -3.82 16.03 0.63
N THR A 22 -2.73 16.12 1.40
CA THR A 22 -2.62 15.41 2.68
C THR A 22 -3.57 16.03 3.69
N SER A 23 -4.52 15.25 4.17
CA SER A 23 -5.53 15.74 5.11
C SER A 23 -4.90 16.03 6.49
N ARG A 24 -5.50 16.99 7.22
CA ARG A 24 -5.09 17.28 8.60
C ARG A 24 -5.21 16.04 9.50
N ASP A 25 -6.24 15.23 9.29
CA ASP A 25 -6.45 14.01 10.05
C ASP A 25 -5.29 13.01 9.86
N SER A 26 -4.78 12.85 8.63
CA SER A 26 -3.64 11.98 8.35
C SER A 26 -2.36 12.47 9.04
N LEU A 27 -2.15 13.79 9.13
CA LEU A 27 -1.00 14.36 9.86
C LEU A 27 -1.11 14.06 11.35
N VAL A 28 -2.26 14.36 11.95
CA VAL A 28 -2.50 14.15 13.39
C VAL A 28 -2.41 12.67 13.76
N ASP A 29 -2.98 11.79 12.95
CA ASP A 29 -2.99 10.34 13.22
C ASP A 29 -1.60 9.72 13.06
N ALA A 30 -0.82 10.18 12.08
CA ALA A 30 0.55 9.69 11.90
C ALA A 30 1.45 10.11 13.07
N GLU A 31 1.35 11.36 13.52
CA GLU A 31 2.08 11.88 14.67
C GLU A 31 1.69 11.13 15.94
N ALA A 32 0.39 11.03 16.25
CA ALA A 32 -0.11 10.30 17.41
C ALA A 32 0.32 8.83 17.44
N CYS A 33 0.33 8.16 16.26
CA CYS A 33 0.81 6.79 16.15
C CYS A 33 2.32 6.69 16.42
N ALA A 34 3.12 7.62 15.90
CA ALA A 34 4.56 7.65 16.12
C ALA A 34 4.91 7.93 17.58
N GLU A 35 4.22 8.87 18.23
CA GLU A 35 4.34 9.17 19.65
C GLU A 35 3.97 7.96 20.53
N ALA A 36 2.83 7.32 20.25
CA ALA A 36 2.38 6.14 20.99
C ALA A 36 3.35 4.96 20.85
N LEU A 37 4.05 4.86 19.72
CA LEU A 37 5.09 3.87 19.48
C LEU A 37 6.45 4.26 20.07
N GLY A 38 6.64 5.51 20.47
CA GLY A 38 7.89 6.04 21.03
C GLY A 38 9.03 6.09 19.98
N VAL A 39 8.72 6.26 18.70
CA VAL A 39 9.70 6.27 17.61
C VAL A 39 10.11 7.68 17.22
N ARG A 40 11.28 7.81 16.60
CA ARG A 40 11.64 9.04 15.91
C ARG A 40 10.66 9.32 14.79
N TYR A 41 10.20 10.56 14.72
CA TYR A 41 9.25 11.04 13.71
C TYR A 41 9.72 12.36 13.12
N ASP A 42 9.90 12.39 11.79
CA ASP A 42 10.26 13.60 11.08
C ASP A 42 9.20 13.91 10.02
N VAL A 43 8.98 15.19 9.74
CA VAL A 43 8.07 15.68 8.69
C VAL A 43 8.89 16.36 7.59
N VAL A 44 8.80 15.85 6.38
CA VAL A 44 9.51 16.36 5.20
C VAL A 44 8.50 16.65 4.08
N PRO A 45 8.03 17.89 3.91
CA PRO A 45 7.10 18.25 2.84
C PRO A 45 7.69 17.98 1.45
N ILE A 46 6.85 17.48 0.52
CA ILE A 46 7.29 17.15 -0.85
C ILE A 46 6.91 18.24 -1.86
N LYS A 47 6.49 19.42 -1.42
CA LYS A 47 6.01 20.48 -2.30
C LYS A 47 7.08 20.90 -3.31
N GLU A 48 8.24 21.28 -2.84
CA GLU A 48 9.34 21.77 -3.68
C GLU A 48 9.81 20.75 -4.72
N PRO A 49 10.11 19.47 -4.38
CA PRO A 49 10.49 18.49 -5.39
C PRO A 49 9.38 18.22 -6.41
N VAL A 50 8.11 18.16 -5.99
CA VAL A 50 7.00 17.96 -6.92
C VAL A 50 6.85 19.14 -7.88
N GLU A 51 6.85 20.37 -7.36
CA GLU A 51 6.76 21.59 -8.18
C GLU A 51 7.98 21.72 -9.11
N GLY A 52 9.16 21.31 -8.67
CA GLY A 52 10.37 21.26 -9.49
C GLY A 52 10.22 20.32 -10.69
N PHE A 53 9.71 19.11 -10.48
CA PHE A 53 9.42 18.19 -11.58
C PHE A 53 8.36 18.73 -12.53
N LEU A 54 7.26 19.25 -12.01
CA LEU A 54 6.18 19.81 -12.84
C LEU A 54 6.69 21.00 -13.68
N SER A 55 7.51 21.87 -13.09
CA SER A 55 8.13 23.00 -13.80
C SER A 55 9.06 22.53 -14.92
N ALA A 56 9.91 21.55 -14.65
CA ALA A 56 10.83 21.00 -15.65
C ALA A 56 10.11 20.31 -16.82
N LEU A 57 8.98 19.65 -16.54
CA LEU A 57 8.22 18.90 -17.53
C LEU A 57 7.16 19.75 -18.26
N LYS A 58 6.87 20.94 -17.77
CA LYS A 58 5.84 21.83 -18.34
C LYS A 58 5.94 22.00 -19.87
N PRO A 59 7.12 22.22 -20.47
CA PRO A 59 7.22 22.37 -21.93
C PRO A 59 6.83 21.10 -22.70
N LEU A 60 7.00 19.91 -22.09
CA LEU A 60 6.66 18.62 -22.70
C LEU A 60 5.18 18.28 -22.52
N PHE A 61 4.55 18.82 -21.48
CA PHE A 61 3.15 18.54 -21.13
C PHE A 61 2.19 19.61 -21.65
N ASP A 62 2.68 20.59 -22.39
CA ASP A 62 1.85 21.67 -22.94
C ASP A 62 0.68 21.09 -23.76
N GLY A 63 -0.52 21.60 -23.49
CA GLY A 63 -1.76 21.11 -24.09
C GLY A 63 -2.25 19.73 -23.61
N ARG A 64 -1.63 19.11 -22.61
CA ARG A 64 -2.09 17.86 -21.96
C ARG A 64 -2.88 18.16 -20.70
N ASN A 65 -3.92 17.36 -20.46
CA ASN A 65 -4.69 17.40 -19.22
C ASN A 65 -3.91 16.73 -18.07
N ILE A 66 -4.17 17.17 -16.83
CA ILE A 66 -3.73 16.51 -15.62
C ILE A 66 -4.34 15.10 -15.55
N ASP A 67 -3.52 14.10 -15.21
CA ASP A 67 -3.94 12.70 -15.06
C ASP A 67 -3.14 12.00 -13.93
N THR A 68 -3.04 10.69 -13.98
CA THR A 68 -2.26 9.89 -13.01
C THR A 68 -0.75 10.19 -13.02
N THR A 69 -0.26 10.98 -13.97
CA THR A 69 1.15 11.37 -14.04
C THR A 69 1.53 12.23 -12.84
N GLU A 70 0.71 13.22 -12.52
CA GLU A 70 0.92 14.13 -11.40
C GLU A 70 0.80 13.42 -10.05
N GLU A 71 -0.13 12.47 -9.92
CA GLU A 71 -0.23 11.59 -8.76
C GLU A 71 1.04 10.74 -8.60
N ASN A 72 1.53 10.17 -9.68
CA ASN A 72 2.75 9.35 -9.69
C ASN A 72 4.03 10.17 -9.39
N ILE A 73 4.12 11.44 -9.80
CA ILE A 73 5.22 12.33 -9.43
C ILE A 73 5.28 12.51 -7.92
N GLN A 74 4.14 12.71 -7.25
CA GLN A 74 4.08 12.81 -5.78
C GLN A 74 4.57 11.53 -5.11
N SER A 75 4.06 10.37 -5.52
CA SER A 75 4.46 9.08 -4.96
C SER A 75 5.95 8.82 -5.15
N ARG A 76 6.50 9.11 -6.35
CA ARG A 76 7.93 8.94 -6.64
C ARG A 76 8.81 9.94 -5.89
N SER A 77 8.38 11.17 -5.70
CA SER A 77 9.10 12.16 -4.87
C SER A 77 9.25 11.65 -3.44
N ARG A 78 8.20 11.05 -2.86
CA ARG A 78 8.28 10.37 -1.56
C ARG A 78 9.30 9.23 -1.58
N GLY A 79 9.26 8.40 -2.61
CA GLY A 79 10.20 7.30 -2.79
C GLY A 79 11.66 7.76 -2.84
N VAL A 80 11.96 8.83 -3.59
CA VAL A 80 13.33 9.39 -3.69
C VAL A 80 13.81 9.90 -2.33
N ILE A 81 12.97 10.64 -1.59
CA ILE A 81 13.33 11.17 -0.27
C ILE A 81 13.62 10.03 0.72
N LEU A 82 12.74 9.02 0.78
CA LEU A 82 12.94 7.87 1.67
C LEU A 82 14.23 7.10 1.33
N MET A 83 14.51 6.89 0.05
CA MET A 83 15.74 6.23 -0.38
C MET A 83 17.00 7.07 -0.08
N ALA A 84 16.92 8.40 -0.19
CA ALA A 84 18.01 9.28 0.18
C ALA A 84 18.31 9.20 1.69
N ILE A 85 17.26 9.20 2.53
CA ILE A 85 17.39 9.01 3.99
C ILE A 85 18.00 7.63 4.28
N SER A 86 17.48 6.58 3.66
CA SER A 86 18.00 5.21 3.78
C SER A 86 19.51 5.14 3.46
N ASN A 87 19.92 5.69 2.34
CA ASN A 87 21.33 5.69 1.93
C ASN A 87 22.21 6.50 2.89
N LYS A 88 21.74 7.66 3.34
CA LYS A 88 22.52 8.57 4.20
C LYS A 88 22.75 7.98 5.59
N PHE A 89 21.75 7.27 6.13
CA PHE A 89 21.78 6.77 7.52
C PHE A 89 21.99 5.24 7.61
N GLY A 90 22.11 4.54 6.49
CA GLY A 90 22.32 3.09 6.46
C GLY A 90 21.10 2.30 6.98
N SER A 91 19.89 2.87 6.86
CA SER A 91 18.65 2.24 7.28
C SER A 91 17.93 1.58 6.11
N MET A 92 17.10 0.57 6.38
CA MET A 92 16.27 -0.07 5.37
C MET A 92 14.91 0.62 5.30
N VAL A 93 14.44 0.97 4.10
CA VAL A 93 13.07 1.41 3.87
C VAL A 93 12.14 0.21 3.91
N LEU A 94 11.10 0.26 4.75
CA LEU A 94 10.00 -0.69 4.73
C LEU A 94 8.89 -0.15 3.84
N THR A 95 8.46 -0.94 2.86
CA THR A 95 7.26 -0.62 2.10
C THR A 95 6.02 -1.10 2.85
N THR A 96 4.86 -0.50 2.57
CA THR A 96 3.63 -0.75 3.33
C THR A 96 2.47 -1.24 2.46
N GLY A 97 2.74 -1.60 1.20
CA GLY A 97 1.74 -2.16 0.29
C GLY A 97 1.26 -3.53 0.79
N ASN A 98 -0.05 -3.70 0.91
CA ASN A 98 -0.68 -4.95 1.32
C ASN A 98 -1.02 -5.85 0.13
N LYS A 99 -1.50 -7.08 0.38
CA LYS A 99 -1.79 -8.06 -0.66
C LYS A 99 -2.91 -7.61 -1.60
N SER A 100 -3.94 -6.95 -1.09
CA SER A 100 -5.06 -6.44 -1.90
C SER A 100 -4.60 -5.41 -2.91
N GLU A 101 -3.84 -4.40 -2.48
CA GLU A 101 -3.25 -3.37 -3.33
C GLU A 101 -2.28 -3.97 -4.36
N MET A 102 -1.40 -4.88 -3.92
CA MET A 102 -0.45 -5.56 -4.80
C MET A 102 -1.14 -6.47 -5.83
N SER A 103 -2.27 -7.07 -5.48
CA SER A 103 -3.05 -7.92 -6.39
C SER A 103 -3.55 -7.15 -7.59
N VAL A 104 -4.16 -6.00 -7.35
CA VAL A 104 -4.81 -5.18 -8.41
C VAL A 104 -3.91 -4.09 -8.98
N GLY A 105 -2.67 -3.98 -8.47
CA GLY A 105 -1.71 -2.97 -8.92
C GLY A 105 -2.03 -1.56 -8.47
N TYR A 106 -2.76 -1.40 -7.37
CA TYR A 106 -3.04 -0.11 -6.74
C TYR A 106 -1.80 0.36 -5.97
N ALA A 107 -0.76 0.66 -6.72
CA ALA A 107 0.55 1.06 -6.25
C ALA A 107 1.34 1.72 -7.37
N THR A 108 2.27 2.60 -7.04
CA THR A 108 3.12 3.32 -8.01
C THR A 108 4.52 2.70 -8.04
N LEU A 109 4.95 2.24 -9.23
CA LEU A 109 6.34 1.82 -9.46
C LEU A 109 7.31 2.96 -9.11
N TYR A 110 8.35 2.63 -8.35
CA TYR A 110 9.39 3.57 -7.88
C TYR A 110 8.85 4.67 -6.96
N GLY A 111 7.61 4.54 -6.48
CA GLY A 111 6.98 5.40 -5.49
C GLY A 111 6.78 4.68 -4.18
N ASP A 112 5.54 4.42 -3.80
CA ASP A 112 5.16 3.69 -2.58
C ASP A 112 5.59 2.21 -2.57
N MET A 113 6.00 1.67 -3.72
CA MET A 113 6.61 0.35 -3.83
C MET A 113 8.10 0.33 -3.49
N ASN A 114 8.75 1.48 -3.28
CA ASN A 114 10.17 1.55 -2.93
C ASN A 114 10.43 0.97 -1.54
N GLY A 115 11.53 0.24 -1.43
CA GLY A 115 12.03 -0.29 -0.17
C GLY A 115 12.73 -1.63 -0.30
N GLY A 116 13.39 -2.04 0.77
CA GLY A 116 14.14 -3.30 0.84
C GLY A 116 13.32 -4.47 1.35
N PHE A 117 12.20 -4.20 2.05
CA PHE A 117 11.35 -5.24 2.63
C PHE A 117 9.90 -4.76 2.81
N ASN A 118 8.95 -5.66 2.57
CA ASN A 118 7.52 -5.40 2.76
C ASN A 118 6.91 -6.41 3.75
N PRO A 119 6.71 -6.02 5.02
CA PRO A 119 6.25 -6.95 6.06
C PRO A 119 4.80 -7.39 5.91
N ILE A 120 3.95 -6.62 5.20
CA ILE A 120 2.53 -6.91 5.00
C ILE A 120 2.17 -7.27 3.55
N LYS A 121 3.17 -7.55 2.72
CA LYS A 121 3.00 -7.87 1.29
C LYS A 121 1.98 -8.97 1.01
N ASP A 122 1.87 -9.94 1.92
CA ASP A 122 1.02 -11.12 1.79
C ASP A 122 -0.15 -11.12 2.79
N VAL A 123 -0.55 -9.92 3.25
CA VAL A 123 -1.69 -9.71 4.16
C VAL A 123 -2.76 -8.91 3.44
N TYR A 124 -3.98 -9.41 3.34
CA TYR A 124 -5.11 -8.70 2.76
C TYR A 124 -5.49 -7.46 3.59
N LYS A 125 -6.05 -6.43 2.95
CA LYS A 125 -6.40 -5.15 3.62
C LYS A 125 -7.33 -5.35 4.82
N THR A 126 -8.33 -6.19 4.68
CA THR A 126 -9.24 -6.55 5.78
C THR A 126 -8.52 -7.20 6.95
N GLN A 127 -7.52 -8.03 6.66
CA GLN A 127 -6.66 -8.64 7.69
C GLN A 127 -5.72 -7.62 8.33
N VAL A 128 -5.23 -6.62 7.59
CA VAL A 128 -4.43 -5.52 8.17
C VAL A 128 -5.23 -4.77 9.24
N TYR A 129 -6.50 -4.47 8.98
CA TYR A 129 -7.37 -3.85 9.98
C TYR A 129 -7.60 -4.74 11.21
N ARG A 130 -7.81 -6.04 11.00
CA ARG A 130 -7.95 -7.01 12.10
C ARG A 130 -6.67 -7.10 12.93
N LEU A 131 -5.51 -7.12 12.30
CA LEU A 131 -4.21 -7.13 12.96
C LEU A 131 -3.96 -5.84 13.75
N ALA A 132 -4.35 -4.67 13.20
CA ALA A 132 -4.22 -3.39 13.90
C ALA A 132 -5.06 -3.37 15.20
N ARG A 133 -6.33 -3.79 15.13
CA ARG A 133 -7.19 -3.90 16.31
C ARG A 133 -6.66 -4.92 17.31
N TRP A 134 -6.25 -6.08 16.82
CA TRP A 134 -5.66 -7.12 17.68
C TRP A 134 -4.40 -6.60 18.40
N ARG A 135 -3.52 -5.89 17.68
CA ARG A 135 -2.30 -5.31 18.28
C ARG A 135 -2.60 -4.29 19.36
N ASN A 136 -3.62 -3.45 19.19
CA ASN A 136 -4.04 -2.50 20.21
C ASN A 136 -4.58 -3.17 21.48
N ALA A 137 -5.24 -4.32 21.33
CA ALA A 137 -5.80 -5.07 22.45
C ALA A 137 -4.80 -6.06 23.08
N ASN A 138 -3.70 -6.39 22.41
CA ASN A 138 -2.80 -7.47 22.82
C ASN A 138 -1.33 -7.05 22.74
N ARG A 139 -0.53 -7.53 23.69
CA ARG A 139 0.93 -7.46 23.65
C ARG A 139 1.51 -8.80 24.05
N PRO A 140 1.74 -9.71 23.10
CA PRO A 140 2.42 -10.98 23.41
C PRO A 140 3.78 -10.78 24.05
N ALA A 141 4.18 -11.74 24.87
CA ALA A 141 5.51 -11.77 25.44
C ALA A 141 6.59 -11.78 24.34
N GLY A 142 7.65 -11.03 24.53
CA GLY A 142 8.77 -10.92 23.58
C GLY A 142 8.65 -9.79 22.57
N LEU A 143 7.51 -9.12 22.43
CA LEU A 143 7.42 -7.91 21.63
C LEU A 143 8.13 -6.75 22.32
N LYS A 144 8.93 -5.99 21.57
CA LYS A 144 9.72 -4.85 22.06
C LYS A 144 8.94 -3.53 22.06
N GLY A 145 7.84 -3.46 21.35
CA GLY A 145 6.98 -2.28 21.29
C GLY A 145 6.23 -2.02 22.60
N PRO A 146 5.68 -0.81 22.79
CA PRO A 146 4.93 -0.44 23.99
C PRO A 146 3.62 -1.22 24.11
N ALA A 147 3.10 -1.31 25.33
CA ALA A 147 1.80 -1.89 25.62
C ALA A 147 0.67 -0.91 25.30
N GLY A 148 -0.56 -1.42 25.14
CA GLY A 148 -1.76 -0.63 24.94
C GLY A 148 -1.99 -0.20 23.50
N MET A 149 -2.89 0.75 23.33
CA MET A 149 -3.31 1.26 22.03
C MET A 149 -2.22 2.15 21.43
N VAL A 150 -1.57 1.68 20.37
CA VAL A 150 -0.50 2.39 19.66
C VAL A 150 -0.91 2.82 18.24
N ILE A 151 -2.03 2.32 17.75
CA ILE A 151 -2.60 2.68 16.44
C ILE A 151 -3.90 3.43 16.74
N PRO A 152 -3.99 4.74 16.46
CA PRO A 152 -5.23 5.51 16.61
C PRO A 152 -6.40 4.83 15.90
N GLU A 153 -7.57 4.76 16.54
CA GLU A 153 -8.74 4.07 15.98
C GLU A 153 -9.16 4.67 14.64
N ARG A 154 -9.01 5.98 14.46
CA ARG A 154 -9.34 6.65 13.20
C ARG A 154 -8.53 6.11 12.01
N ILE A 155 -7.28 5.66 12.18
CA ILE A 155 -6.48 5.01 11.13
C ILE A 155 -7.17 3.74 10.61
N VAL A 156 -7.92 3.05 11.48
CA VAL A 156 -8.60 1.80 11.14
C VAL A 156 -10.02 2.01 10.62
N THR A 157 -10.65 3.13 10.99
CA THR A 157 -12.05 3.44 10.66
C THR A 157 -12.22 4.44 9.53
N LYS A 158 -11.21 5.30 9.29
CA LYS A 158 -11.21 6.25 8.16
C LYS A 158 -11.26 5.49 6.83
N ALA A 159 -12.06 6.00 5.89
CA ALA A 159 -12.06 5.48 4.52
C ALA A 159 -10.64 5.57 3.93
N PRO A 160 -10.11 4.48 3.35
CA PRO A 160 -8.77 4.47 2.79
C PRO A 160 -8.69 5.39 1.57
N THR A 161 -7.58 6.12 1.47
CA THR A 161 -7.30 7.04 0.37
C THR A 161 -5.79 7.17 0.18
N ALA A 162 -5.35 7.32 -1.07
CA ALA A 162 -3.97 7.61 -1.41
C ALA A 162 -3.60 9.08 -1.19
N GLU A 163 -4.56 9.99 -1.04
CA GLU A 163 -4.37 11.44 -0.84
C GLU A 163 -3.44 12.08 -1.90
N LEU A 164 -3.57 11.69 -3.16
CA LEU A 164 -2.78 12.18 -4.29
C LEU A 164 -3.53 13.22 -5.14
N ARG A 165 -4.84 13.36 -4.95
CA ARG A 165 -5.72 14.36 -5.54
C ARG A 165 -6.85 14.73 -4.59
N GLU A 166 -7.57 15.79 -4.92
CA GLU A 166 -8.68 16.29 -4.11
C GLU A 166 -9.82 15.26 -4.00
N ASN A 167 -10.36 15.09 -2.79
CA ASN A 167 -11.48 14.18 -2.48
C ASN A 167 -11.29 12.72 -2.94
N GLN A 168 -10.06 12.28 -3.07
CA GLN A 168 -9.75 10.91 -3.49
C GLN A 168 -10.17 9.89 -2.44
N THR A 169 -10.75 8.78 -2.91
CA THR A 169 -10.97 7.56 -2.14
C THR A 169 -10.51 6.34 -2.94
N ASP A 170 -10.10 5.26 -2.28
CA ASP A 170 -9.73 4.02 -2.96
C ASP A 170 -10.93 3.45 -3.74
N GLN A 171 -12.17 3.68 -3.24
CA GLN A 171 -13.41 3.24 -3.86
C GLN A 171 -13.73 3.96 -5.18
N ASP A 172 -13.05 5.04 -5.54
CA ASP A 172 -13.16 5.64 -6.88
C ASP A 172 -12.70 4.65 -7.97
N THR A 173 -11.81 3.72 -7.60
CA THR A 173 -11.21 2.75 -8.52
C THR A 173 -11.48 1.31 -8.12
N LEU A 174 -11.52 1.02 -6.82
CA LEU A 174 -11.65 -0.33 -6.26
C LEU A 174 -13.04 -0.55 -5.66
N PRO A 175 -13.57 -1.77 -5.65
CA PRO A 175 -14.72 -2.09 -4.81
C PRO A 175 -14.33 -2.01 -3.32
N PRO A 176 -15.31 -2.00 -2.39
CA PRO A 176 -15.04 -2.13 -0.97
C PRO A 176 -14.09 -3.29 -0.68
N TYR A 177 -13.17 -3.11 0.28
CA TYR A 177 -12.10 -4.09 0.51
C TYR A 177 -12.57 -5.45 1.00
N ASP A 178 -13.70 -5.55 1.68
CA ASP A 178 -14.32 -6.83 2.03
C ASP A 178 -14.74 -7.63 0.78
N VAL A 179 -15.33 -6.96 -0.20
CA VAL A 179 -15.70 -7.54 -1.50
C VAL A 179 -14.45 -7.87 -2.32
N LEU A 180 -13.48 -6.94 -2.37
CA LEU A 180 -12.23 -7.13 -3.12
C LEU A 180 -11.45 -8.33 -2.60
N ASP A 181 -11.28 -8.42 -1.29
CA ASP A 181 -10.48 -9.47 -0.64
C ASP A 181 -11.12 -10.85 -0.78
N ASP A 182 -12.46 -10.94 -0.75
CA ASP A 182 -13.17 -12.21 -0.97
C ASP A 182 -12.99 -12.70 -2.43
N ILE A 183 -13.15 -11.81 -3.41
CA ILE A 183 -12.91 -12.14 -4.81
C ILE A 183 -11.45 -12.55 -5.04
N LEU A 184 -10.50 -11.80 -4.47
CA LEU A 184 -9.08 -12.11 -4.59
C LEU A 184 -8.69 -13.42 -3.91
N SER A 185 -9.29 -13.74 -2.75
CA SER A 185 -9.10 -15.03 -2.09
C SER A 185 -9.54 -16.17 -3.00
N GLY A 186 -10.71 -16.06 -3.61
CA GLY A 186 -11.20 -17.04 -4.59
C GLY A 186 -10.25 -17.21 -5.77
N LEU A 187 -9.81 -16.11 -6.39
CA LEU A 187 -8.94 -16.15 -7.58
C LEU A 187 -7.52 -16.63 -7.27
N VAL A 188 -6.94 -16.26 -6.12
CA VAL A 188 -5.51 -16.44 -5.82
C VAL A 188 -5.25 -17.61 -4.90
N GLU A 189 -5.96 -17.70 -3.77
CA GLU A 189 -5.71 -18.73 -2.76
C GLU A 189 -6.40 -20.06 -3.11
N GLU A 190 -7.63 -19.97 -3.57
CA GLU A 190 -8.50 -21.11 -3.85
C GLU A 190 -8.45 -21.55 -5.31
N GLU A 191 -7.95 -20.69 -6.20
CA GLU A 191 -7.81 -20.92 -7.65
C GLU A 191 -9.15 -21.27 -8.32
N LEU A 192 -10.22 -20.61 -7.87
CA LEU A 192 -11.56 -20.84 -8.37
C LEU A 192 -11.78 -20.19 -9.73
N PRO A 193 -12.58 -20.80 -10.60
CA PRO A 193 -13.07 -20.16 -11.82
C PRO A 193 -14.02 -18.99 -11.46
N VAL A 194 -14.18 -18.05 -12.38
CA VAL A 194 -15.06 -16.87 -12.20
C VAL A 194 -16.48 -17.28 -11.81
N ALA A 195 -17.03 -18.32 -12.46
CA ALA A 195 -18.39 -18.79 -12.20
C ALA A 195 -18.60 -19.17 -10.72
N ASP A 196 -17.64 -19.85 -10.09
CA ASP A 196 -17.74 -20.27 -8.69
C ASP A 196 -17.69 -19.06 -7.73
N ILE A 197 -16.87 -18.04 -8.06
CA ILE A 197 -16.82 -16.80 -7.26
C ILE A 197 -18.13 -16.01 -7.39
N VAL A 198 -18.76 -16.03 -8.56
CA VAL A 198 -20.08 -15.41 -8.77
C VAL A 198 -21.14 -16.06 -7.87
N THR A 199 -21.05 -17.38 -7.59
CA THR A 199 -21.99 -18.05 -6.68
C THR A 199 -21.90 -17.55 -5.23
N ARG A 200 -20.83 -16.86 -4.85
CA ARG A 200 -20.70 -16.20 -3.54
C ARG A 200 -21.53 -14.90 -3.43
N GLY A 201 -22.22 -14.50 -4.50
CA GLY A 201 -23.08 -13.31 -4.55
C GLY A 201 -22.42 -12.08 -5.19
N HIS A 202 -21.24 -12.22 -5.80
CA HIS A 202 -20.59 -11.13 -6.49
C HIS A 202 -21.08 -11.00 -7.94
N PRO A 203 -21.34 -9.78 -8.45
CA PRO A 203 -21.67 -9.57 -9.85
C PRO A 203 -20.53 -10.05 -10.77
N GLU A 204 -20.85 -10.82 -11.81
CA GLU A 204 -19.86 -11.38 -12.74
C GLU A 204 -18.95 -10.29 -13.33
N ALA A 205 -19.52 -9.17 -13.75
CA ALA A 205 -18.75 -8.05 -14.30
C ALA A 205 -17.69 -7.53 -13.32
N LEU A 206 -17.99 -7.52 -12.02
CA LEU A 206 -17.05 -7.12 -10.99
C LEU A 206 -15.93 -8.16 -10.82
N VAL A 207 -16.27 -9.45 -10.74
CA VAL A 207 -15.29 -10.53 -10.62
C VAL A 207 -14.32 -10.50 -11.81
N ARG A 208 -14.83 -10.38 -13.03
CA ARG A 208 -14.00 -10.26 -14.24
C ARG A 208 -13.13 -9.00 -14.26
N ARG A 209 -13.65 -7.88 -13.76
CA ARG A 209 -12.87 -6.64 -13.63
C ARG A 209 -11.69 -6.85 -12.66
N VAL A 210 -11.93 -7.44 -11.49
CA VAL A 210 -10.87 -7.73 -10.51
C VAL A 210 -9.86 -8.74 -11.07
N GLN A 211 -10.32 -9.78 -11.75
CA GLN A 211 -9.45 -10.74 -12.46
C GLN A 211 -8.57 -10.03 -13.51
N HIS A 212 -9.12 -9.13 -14.29
CA HIS A 212 -8.35 -8.35 -15.25
C HIS A 212 -7.28 -7.50 -14.58
N MET A 213 -7.64 -6.77 -13.51
CA MET A 213 -6.69 -5.97 -12.72
C MET A 213 -5.56 -6.86 -12.16
N LEU A 214 -5.89 -8.05 -11.65
CA LEU A 214 -4.93 -9.02 -11.16
C LEU A 214 -3.93 -9.43 -12.24
N TYR A 215 -4.39 -9.71 -13.46
CA TYR A 215 -3.52 -10.13 -14.57
C TYR A 215 -2.60 -9.00 -15.04
N VAL A 216 -3.11 -7.79 -15.23
CA VAL A 216 -2.31 -6.68 -15.76
C VAL A 216 -1.33 -6.11 -14.73
N ALA A 217 -1.52 -6.38 -13.45
CA ALA A 217 -0.65 -5.87 -12.39
C ALA A 217 0.66 -6.69 -12.20
N GLU A 218 0.84 -7.82 -12.89
CA GLU A 218 2.00 -8.69 -12.67
C GLU A 218 3.35 -7.97 -12.85
N TYR A 219 3.46 -7.05 -13.82
CA TYR A 219 4.70 -6.30 -14.03
C TYR A 219 5.11 -5.46 -12.81
N LYS A 220 4.13 -4.94 -12.05
CA LYS A 220 4.39 -4.23 -10.79
C LYS A 220 4.86 -5.21 -9.72
N ARG A 221 4.18 -6.34 -9.56
CA ARG A 221 4.54 -7.36 -8.56
C ARG A 221 5.94 -7.91 -8.74
N ARG A 222 6.44 -8.00 -9.99
CA ARG A 222 7.82 -8.44 -10.30
C ARG A 222 8.89 -7.48 -9.78
N GLN A 223 8.54 -6.23 -9.53
CA GLN A 223 9.45 -5.19 -9.05
C GLN A 223 9.18 -4.83 -7.58
N ALA A 224 8.27 -5.53 -6.92
CA ALA A 224 7.95 -5.28 -5.52
C ALA A 224 9.03 -5.86 -4.59
N ALA A 225 9.29 -5.16 -3.50
CA ALA A 225 10.22 -5.60 -2.46
C ALA A 225 9.87 -7.01 -1.95
N PRO A 226 10.86 -7.81 -1.50
CA PRO A 226 10.61 -9.08 -0.86
C PRO A 226 9.77 -8.90 0.42
N GLY A 227 9.08 -9.96 0.83
CA GLY A 227 8.28 -9.99 2.05
C GLY A 227 8.06 -11.42 2.53
N VAL A 228 7.44 -11.57 3.66
CA VAL A 228 7.12 -12.89 4.23
C VAL A 228 5.93 -13.52 3.52
N LYS A 229 5.93 -14.86 3.46
CA LYS A 229 4.79 -15.65 3.04
C LYS A 229 3.92 -15.96 4.26
N ILE A 230 2.65 -15.59 4.19
CA ILE A 230 1.66 -15.81 5.25
C ILE A 230 0.50 -16.66 4.73
N THR A 231 0.06 -16.41 3.51
CA THR A 231 -1.06 -17.10 2.89
C THR A 231 -0.63 -18.34 2.11
N ARG A 232 -1.61 -19.12 1.65
CA ARG A 232 -1.38 -20.34 0.86
C ARG A 232 -0.64 -20.05 -0.44
N ARG A 233 -0.95 -18.93 -1.09
CA ARG A 233 -0.37 -18.52 -2.38
C ARG A 233 0.24 -17.12 -2.27
N ASN A 234 1.56 -17.07 -2.22
CA ASN A 234 2.32 -15.81 -2.21
C ASN A 234 2.68 -15.38 -3.64
N PHE A 235 2.57 -14.09 -3.94
CA PHE A 235 3.02 -13.55 -5.21
C PHE A 235 4.54 -13.60 -5.35
N GLY A 236 4.98 -13.96 -6.55
CA GLY A 236 6.39 -14.03 -6.90
C GLY A 236 7.01 -15.42 -6.70
N ARG A 237 6.58 -16.19 -5.70
CA ARG A 237 7.04 -17.56 -5.47
C ARG A 237 6.01 -18.59 -5.93
N ASP A 238 4.81 -18.54 -5.40
CA ASP A 238 3.77 -19.56 -5.64
C ASP A 238 2.86 -19.17 -6.80
N ARG A 239 2.66 -17.87 -7.03
CA ARG A 239 1.76 -17.35 -8.05
C ARG A 239 2.45 -16.28 -8.89
N ARG A 240 2.47 -16.50 -10.21
CA ARG A 240 3.00 -15.57 -11.23
C ARG A 240 2.08 -15.59 -12.43
N TYR A 241 1.85 -14.41 -13.01
CA TYR A 241 1.08 -14.27 -14.24
C TYR A 241 1.99 -13.84 -15.39
N PRO A 242 1.67 -14.20 -16.65
CA PRO A 242 2.39 -13.66 -17.80
C PRO A 242 2.25 -12.14 -17.89
N ILE A 243 3.35 -11.42 -18.15
CA ILE A 243 3.34 -9.96 -18.32
C ILE A 243 2.90 -9.60 -19.73
N VAL A 244 3.58 -10.17 -20.74
CA VAL A 244 3.32 -9.88 -22.15
C VAL A 244 2.45 -11.01 -22.71
N ASN A 245 1.15 -10.95 -22.45
CA ASN A 245 0.20 -11.96 -22.91
C ASN A 245 -1.20 -11.36 -23.04
N GLY A 246 -1.82 -11.52 -24.21
CA GLY A 246 -3.20 -11.11 -24.47
C GLY A 246 -4.26 -12.13 -24.05
N PHE A 247 -3.85 -13.33 -23.60
CA PHE A 247 -4.80 -14.33 -23.11
C PHE A 247 -5.58 -13.80 -21.90
N ARG A 248 -6.88 -14.04 -21.94
CA ARG A 248 -7.79 -13.79 -20.82
C ARG A 248 -8.66 -15.01 -20.66
N ASP A 249 -8.72 -15.51 -19.44
CA ASP A 249 -9.63 -16.60 -19.10
C ASP A 249 -11.07 -16.10 -19.28
N ARG A 250 -11.86 -16.88 -20.02
CA ARG A 250 -13.26 -16.60 -20.30
C ARG A 250 -14.21 -17.65 -19.69
N SER A 251 -13.65 -18.66 -18.99
CA SER A 251 -14.43 -19.66 -18.27
C SER A 251 -15.10 -19.11 -17.01
#